data_9721098c01b01f191c416ebd7d5c7ff6
#
_entry.id   9721098c01b01f191c416ebd7d5c7ff6
#
_cell.length_a   1.000
_cell.length_b   1.000
_cell.length_c   1.000
_cell.angle_alpha   90.00
_cell.angle_beta   90.00
_cell.angle_gamma   90.00
#
_symmetry.space_group_name_H-M   'P 1'
#
loop_
_entity.id
_entity.type
_entity.pdbx_description
1 polymer ?
#
loop_
_entity_poly.entity_id
_entity_poly.type
_entity_poly.pdbx_seq_one_letter_code
_entity_poly.pdbx_strand_id
1 'polypeptide(L)'
;MKNVLLIGAGHLGRHIAMQLSQLGHQVMAVDTNEERINDVLPFVTNAQIGDSTSAEFLRSLGIGNFDVCFVTISGNFQNSLETTSLLKELGAKCVVSRAERDVQAKFLLRNGADNVVYPEKQMAKWAAIRFTADHIFDYIEIDKQHAIFEVQVPEAWVGKSVGELDVRRKFGINILGIKRAGKTDVSVTPDTLLSDDITILAMGEYKALQKCFRI
;
A
#
# COMPACT_ATOMS: atom_id res chain seq x y z
N MET A 1 -12.07 -13.62 -8.34
CA MET A 1 -12.95 -13.23 -7.21
C MET A 1 -12.47 -13.97 -5.98
N LYS A 2 -12.29 -13.28 -4.83
CA LYS A 2 -11.86 -13.89 -3.55
C LYS A 2 -12.93 -13.64 -2.49
N ASN A 3 -12.98 -14.51 -1.49
CA ASN A 3 -13.79 -14.33 -0.29
C ASN A 3 -12.90 -13.71 0.80
N VAL A 4 -13.25 -12.54 1.29
CA VAL A 4 -12.45 -11.78 2.25
C VAL A 4 -13.22 -11.56 3.53
N LEU A 5 -12.60 -11.86 4.67
CA LEU A 5 -13.08 -11.47 5.99
C LEU A 5 -12.39 -10.19 6.42
N LEU A 6 -13.14 -9.19 6.80
CA LEU A 6 -12.65 -7.90 7.30
C LEU A 6 -13.09 -7.72 8.76
N ILE A 7 -12.15 -7.76 9.68
CA ILE A 7 -12.38 -7.54 11.10
C ILE A 7 -11.90 -6.15 11.51
N GLY A 8 -12.85 -5.33 11.97
CA GLY A 8 -12.66 -3.92 12.24
C GLY A 8 -13.12 -3.04 11.07
N ALA A 9 -14.31 -2.45 11.16
CA ALA A 9 -14.90 -1.57 10.16
C ALA A 9 -14.62 -0.07 10.43
N GLY A 10 -13.51 0.24 11.10
CA GLY A 10 -13.04 1.61 11.29
C GLY A 10 -12.56 2.24 9.97
N HIS A 11 -11.91 3.41 10.04
CA HIS A 11 -11.49 4.15 8.84
C HIS A 11 -10.73 3.30 7.81
N LEU A 12 -9.67 2.60 8.25
CA LEU A 12 -8.89 1.75 7.34
C LEU A 12 -9.73 0.59 6.79
N GLY A 13 -10.48 -0.10 7.66
CA GLY A 13 -11.33 -1.23 7.25
C GLY A 13 -12.35 -0.82 6.20
N ARG A 14 -13.04 0.30 6.40
CA ARG A 14 -14.00 0.84 5.43
C ARG A 14 -13.36 1.13 4.07
N HIS A 15 -12.18 1.75 4.04
CA HIS A 15 -11.47 2.00 2.78
C HIS A 15 -11.05 0.69 2.10
N ILE A 16 -10.60 -0.30 2.86
CA ILE A 16 -10.29 -1.64 2.30
C ILE A 16 -11.55 -2.28 1.71
N ALA A 17 -12.68 -2.25 2.42
CA ALA A 17 -13.96 -2.78 1.93
C ALA A 17 -14.38 -2.13 0.60
N MET A 18 -14.31 -0.80 0.52
CA MET A 18 -14.61 -0.06 -0.71
C MET A 18 -13.74 -0.52 -1.89
N GLN A 19 -12.43 -0.63 -1.69
CA GLN A 19 -11.51 -1.05 -2.75
C GLN A 19 -11.72 -2.51 -3.16
N LEU A 20 -11.97 -3.41 -2.20
CA LEU A 20 -12.25 -4.81 -2.48
C LEU A 20 -13.55 -5.00 -3.26
N SER A 21 -14.58 -4.20 -2.94
CA SER A 21 -15.84 -4.17 -3.68
C SER A 21 -15.63 -3.73 -5.13
N GLN A 22 -14.86 -2.65 -5.36
CA GLN A 22 -14.52 -2.16 -6.71
C GLN A 22 -13.74 -3.19 -7.52
N LEU A 23 -12.89 -3.99 -6.86
CA LEU A 23 -12.15 -5.09 -7.47
C LEU A 23 -13.01 -6.36 -7.70
N GLY A 24 -14.29 -6.35 -7.32
CA GLY A 24 -15.23 -7.46 -7.52
C GLY A 24 -15.03 -8.63 -6.56
N HIS A 25 -14.47 -8.38 -5.36
CA HIS A 25 -14.34 -9.40 -4.32
C HIS A 25 -15.56 -9.47 -3.41
N GLN A 26 -15.83 -10.62 -2.82
CA GLN A 26 -16.85 -10.79 -1.78
C GLN A 26 -16.24 -10.47 -0.43
N VAL A 27 -16.87 -9.58 0.32
CA VAL A 27 -16.37 -9.12 1.62
C VAL A 27 -17.42 -9.38 2.68
N MET A 28 -17.00 -10.03 3.77
CA MET A 28 -17.73 -10.11 5.02
C MET A 28 -17.07 -9.20 6.04
N ALA A 29 -17.79 -8.21 6.58
CA ALA A 29 -17.28 -7.31 7.60
C ALA A 29 -17.75 -7.72 9.00
N VAL A 30 -16.88 -7.55 9.99
CA VAL A 30 -17.15 -7.78 11.42
C VAL A 30 -16.62 -6.59 12.23
N ASP A 31 -17.45 -6.03 13.09
CA ASP A 31 -17.07 -5.06 14.12
C ASP A 31 -17.99 -5.24 15.34
N THR A 32 -17.56 -4.81 16.51
CA THR A 32 -18.39 -4.75 17.69
C THR A 32 -19.33 -3.54 17.70
N ASN A 33 -19.04 -2.53 16.89
CA ASN A 33 -19.79 -1.29 16.81
C ASN A 33 -20.79 -1.31 15.65
N GLU A 34 -22.07 -1.21 15.98
CA GLU A 34 -23.19 -1.22 15.02
C GLU A 34 -23.13 -0.06 14.01
N GLU A 35 -22.76 1.13 14.45
CA GLU A 35 -22.62 2.30 13.55
C GLU A 35 -21.59 2.04 12.45
N ARG A 36 -20.43 1.49 12.81
CA ARG A 36 -19.38 1.13 11.83
C ARG A 36 -19.82 0.05 10.88
N ILE A 37 -20.59 -0.93 11.37
CA ILE A 37 -21.19 -1.95 10.51
C ILE A 37 -22.16 -1.30 9.53
N ASN A 38 -23.05 -0.41 9.98
CA ASN A 38 -23.99 0.30 9.10
C ASN A 38 -23.25 1.13 8.03
N ASP A 39 -22.17 1.80 8.40
CA ASP A 39 -21.33 2.60 7.49
C ASP A 39 -20.66 1.77 6.38
N VAL A 40 -20.34 0.51 6.64
CA VAL A 40 -19.63 -0.36 5.70
C VAL A 40 -20.59 -1.19 4.82
N LEU A 41 -21.86 -1.34 5.21
CA LEU A 41 -22.87 -2.14 4.48
C LEU A 41 -22.90 -1.89 2.95
N PRO A 42 -22.81 -0.65 2.43
CA PRO A 42 -22.84 -0.42 0.99
C PRO A 42 -21.67 -1.05 0.19
N PHE A 43 -20.61 -1.46 0.89
CA PHE A 43 -19.36 -1.93 0.28
C PHE A 43 -19.06 -3.40 0.54
N VAL A 44 -19.94 -4.12 1.22
CA VAL A 44 -19.71 -5.51 1.62
C VAL A 44 -20.85 -6.42 1.19
N THR A 45 -20.54 -7.69 1.01
CA THR A 45 -21.55 -8.70 0.66
C THR A 45 -22.36 -9.13 1.88
N ASN A 46 -21.71 -9.13 3.04
CA ASN A 46 -22.32 -9.48 4.31
C ASN A 46 -21.63 -8.72 5.45
N ALA A 47 -22.33 -8.52 6.57
CA ALA A 47 -21.77 -7.89 7.76
C ALA A 47 -22.37 -8.51 9.02
N GLN A 48 -21.57 -8.57 10.09
CA GLN A 48 -22.01 -9.05 11.40
C GLN A 48 -21.45 -8.18 12.52
N ILE A 49 -22.29 -7.94 13.53
CA ILE A 49 -21.86 -7.36 14.78
C ILE A 49 -21.38 -8.50 15.67
N GLY A 50 -20.13 -8.45 16.13
CA GLY A 50 -19.58 -9.48 16.99
C GLY A 50 -18.17 -9.20 17.49
N ASP A 51 -17.77 -9.93 18.53
CA ASP A 51 -16.47 -9.82 19.15
C ASP A 51 -15.51 -10.86 18.55
N SER A 52 -14.52 -10.40 17.82
CA SER A 52 -13.51 -11.25 17.18
C SER A 52 -12.50 -11.87 18.15
N THR A 53 -12.51 -11.51 19.42
CA THR A 53 -11.72 -12.20 20.47
C THR A 53 -12.42 -13.45 20.99
N SER A 54 -13.70 -13.66 20.60
CA SER A 54 -14.42 -14.89 20.90
C SER A 54 -14.13 -15.99 19.85
N ALA A 55 -13.45 -17.04 20.28
CA ALA A 55 -13.17 -18.20 19.42
C ALA A 55 -14.47 -18.89 18.93
N GLU A 56 -15.53 -18.88 19.71
CA GLU A 56 -16.83 -19.44 19.33
C GLU A 56 -17.46 -18.62 18.19
N PHE A 57 -17.44 -17.29 18.33
CA PHE A 57 -17.93 -16.39 17.30
C PHE A 57 -17.14 -16.58 16.00
N LEU A 58 -15.81 -16.59 16.04
CA LEU A 58 -14.99 -16.80 14.83
C LEU A 58 -15.25 -18.18 14.19
N ARG A 59 -15.40 -19.24 14.98
CA ARG A 59 -15.77 -20.56 14.44
C ARG A 59 -17.09 -20.54 13.67
N SER A 60 -18.07 -19.79 14.17
CA SER A 60 -19.38 -19.69 13.51
C SER A 60 -19.30 -19.04 12.12
N LEU A 61 -18.28 -18.24 11.86
CA LEU A 61 -18.04 -17.60 10.56
C LEU A 61 -17.43 -18.56 9.51
N GLY A 62 -16.89 -19.69 9.91
CA GLY A 62 -16.25 -20.65 8.99
C GLY A 62 -14.95 -20.10 8.40
N ILE A 63 -13.99 -19.73 9.24
CA ILE A 63 -12.75 -19.01 8.89
C ILE A 63 -11.98 -19.63 7.71
N GLY A 64 -11.94 -20.97 7.60
CA GLY A 64 -11.26 -21.67 6.50
C GLY A 64 -11.83 -21.42 5.10
N ASN A 65 -13.04 -20.84 5.00
CA ASN A 65 -13.68 -20.50 3.71
C ASN A 65 -13.21 -19.17 3.13
N PHE A 66 -12.52 -18.33 3.91
CA PHE A 66 -11.98 -17.07 3.45
C PHE A 66 -10.58 -17.24 2.86
N ASP A 67 -10.32 -16.52 1.77
CA ASP A 67 -9.02 -16.51 1.11
C ASP A 67 -8.04 -15.58 1.82
N VAL A 68 -8.56 -14.49 2.39
CA VAL A 68 -7.80 -13.49 3.15
C VAL A 68 -8.64 -12.96 4.31
N CYS A 69 -8.01 -12.86 5.48
CA CYS A 69 -8.58 -12.23 6.65
C CYS A 69 -7.79 -10.95 6.98
N PHE A 70 -8.44 -9.80 6.92
CA PHE A 70 -7.87 -8.52 7.38
C PHE A 70 -8.26 -8.27 8.83
N VAL A 71 -7.28 -7.92 9.67
CA VAL A 71 -7.48 -7.44 11.04
C VAL A 71 -7.06 -5.98 11.09
N THR A 72 -8.05 -5.08 11.08
CA THR A 72 -7.86 -3.62 11.04
C THR A 72 -8.27 -2.93 12.34
N ILE A 73 -8.32 -3.69 13.43
CA ILE A 73 -8.60 -3.19 14.78
C ILE A 73 -7.55 -2.14 15.14
N SER A 74 -8.00 -0.97 15.60
CA SER A 74 -7.16 0.15 16.06
C SER A 74 -7.48 0.51 17.51
N GLY A 75 -6.48 1.06 18.20
CA GLY A 75 -6.63 1.52 19.58
C GLY A 75 -6.63 0.40 20.64
N ASN A 76 -6.76 -0.87 20.25
CA ASN A 76 -6.68 -2.01 21.16
C ASN A 76 -5.77 -3.10 20.55
N PHE A 77 -4.47 -3.02 20.84
CA PHE A 77 -3.50 -3.96 20.33
C PHE A 77 -3.71 -5.38 20.85
N GLN A 78 -4.18 -5.54 22.09
CA GLN A 78 -4.44 -6.87 22.65
C GLN A 78 -5.51 -7.59 21.82
N ASN A 79 -6.65 -6.96 21.57
CA ASN A 79 -7.72 -7.55 20.76
C ASN A 79 -7.24 -7.88 19.33
N SER A 80 -6.43 -6.98 18.74
CA SER A 80 -5.83 -7.22 17.41
C SER A 80 -4.93 -8.47 17.40
N LEU A 81 -4.11 -8.64 18.43
CA LEU A 81 -3.20 -9.78 18.58
C LEU A 81 -3.95 -11.09 18.82
N GLU A 82 -4.92 -11.09 19.74
CA GLU A 82 -5.77 -12.24 20.06
C GLU A 82 -6.56 -12.68 18.82
N THR A 83 -7.21 -11.74 18.13
CA THR A 83 -7.94 -12.02 16.88
C THR A 83 -7.02 -12.62 15.82
N THR A 84 -5.80 -12.06 15.65
CA THR A 84 -4.82 -12.55 14.68
C THR A 84 -4.42 -14.01 14.98
N SER A 85 -4.14 -14.33 16.24
CA SER A 85 -3.79 -15.70 16.68
C SER A 85 -4.95 -16.66 16.46
N LEU A 86 -6.14 -16.30 16.90
CA LEU A 86 -7.34 -17.14 16.76
C LEU A 86 -7.68 -17.43 15.30
N LEU A 87 -7.58 -16.44 14.42
CA LEU A 87 -7.80 -16.66 12.99
C LEU A 87 -6.85 -17.73 12.44
N LYS A 88 -5.58 -17.66 12.82
CA LYS A 88 -4.59 -18.63 12.35
C LYS A 88 -4.84 -20.02 12.94
N GLU A 89 -5.16 -20.12 14.21
CA GLU A 89 -5.55 -21.37 14.89
C GLU A 89 -6.82 -22.02 14.25
N LEU A 90 -7.75 -21.17 13.78
CA LEU A 90 -8.98 -21.62 13.11
C LEU A 90 -8.81 -21.88 11.61
N GLY A 91 -7.58 -21.88 11.10
CA GLY A 91 -7.25 -22.28 9.74
C GLY A 91 -7.37 -21.17 8.70
N ALA A 92 -7.22 -19.90 9.07
CA ALA A 92 -7.13 -18.81 8.08
C ALA A 92 -5.97 -19.04 7.11
N LYS A 93 -6.24 -18.98 5.80
CA LYS A 93 -5.24 -19.18 4.74
C LYS A 93 -4.20 -18.04 4.72
N CYS A 94 -4.68 -16.82 4.87
CA CYS A 94 -3.85 -15.61 4.90
C CYS A 94 -4.43 -14.60 5.87
N VAL A 95 -3.62 -14.16 6.85
CA VAL A 95 -3.98 -13.12 7.81
C VAL A 95 -3.13 -11.89 7.59
N VAL A 96 -3.78 -10.74 7.37
CA VAL A 96 -3.14 -9.43 7.20
C VAL A 96 -3.57 -8.54 8.34
N SER A 97 -2.64 -8.16 9.22
CA SER A 97 -2.97 -7.39 10.42
C SER A 97 -2.39 -5.97 10.35
N ARG A 98 -3.15 -5.00 10.89
CA ARG A 98 -2.69 -3.61 11.02
C ARG A 98 -1.79 -3.46 12.25
N ALA A 99 -0.67 -2.79 12.05
CA ALA A 99 0.19 -2.31 13.13
C ALA A 99 0.21 -0.79 13.18
N GLU A 100 0.39 -0.23 14.38
CA GLU A 100 0.56 1.20 14.63
C GLU A 100 2.00 1.52 15.13
N ARG A 101 2.79 0.50 15.47
CA ARG A 101 4.17 0.60 15.94
C ARG A 101 5.00 -0.60 15.46
N ASP A 102 6.31 -0.39 15.28
CA ASP A 102 7.22 -1.44 14.82
C ASP A 102 7.25 -2.68 15.73
N VAL A 103 7.09 -2.48 17.04
CA VAL A 103 7.02 -3.60 18.01
C VAL A 103 5.75 -4.42 17.82
N GLN A 104 4.61 -3.77 17.54
CA GLN A 104 3.35 -4.47 17.26
C GLN A 104 3.46 -5.30 15.99
N ALA A 105 4.05 -4.76 14.92
CA ALA A 105 4.29 -5.51 13.68
C ALA A 105 5.08 -6.80 13.93
N LYS A 106 6.13 -6.73 14.76
CA LYS A 106 6.91 -7.93 15.14
C LYS A 106 6.08 -8.96 15.91
N PHE A 107 5.24 -8.51 16.84
CA PHE A 107 4.37 -9.42 17.60
C PHE A 107 3.30 -10.05 16.73
N LEU A 108 2.64 -9.28 15.87
CA LEU A 108 1.61 -9.80 14.96
C LEU A 108 2.18 -10.88 14.03
N LEU A 109 3.35 -10.64 13.41
CA LEU A 109 4.01 -11.64 12.57
C LEU A 109 4.39 -12.91 13.34
N ARG A 110 4.83 -12.79 14.59
CA ARG A 110 5.17 -13.96 15.43
C ARG A 110 3.95 -14.74 15.91
N ASN A 111 2.79 -14.10 15.97
CA ASN A 111 1.56 -14.69 16.47
C ASN A 111 0.53 -14.98 15.37
N GLY A 112 0.97 -15.16 14.12
CA GLY A 112 0.15 -15.74 13.07
C GLY A 112 -0.26 -14.81 11.94
N ALA A 113 0.09 -13.51 11.95
CA ALA A 113 -0.07 -12.70 10.76
C ALA A 113 0.91 -13.15 9.67
N ASP A 114 0.41 -13.38 8.46
CA ASP A 114 1.24 -13.66 7.29
C ASP A 114 1.83 -12.35 6.73
N ASN A 115 1.09 -11.25 6.87
CA ASN A 115 1.52 -9.90 6.48
C ASN A 115 1.06 -8.86 7.50
N VAL A 116 1.80 -7.76 7.56
CA VAL A 116 1.43 -6.60 8.37
C VAL A 116 1.41 -5.35 7.50
N VAL A 117 0.35 -4.58 7.61
CA VAL A 117 0.23 -3.24 7.03
C VAL A 117 0.42 -2.19 8.11
N TYR A 118 1.17 -1.14 7.80
CA TYR A 118 1.41 -0.02 8.70
C TYR A 118 1.15 1.30 7.95
N PRO A 119 -0.14 1.67 7.77
CA PRO A 119 -0.55 2.76 6.89
C PRO A 119 0.08 4.10 7.27
N GLU A 120 0.10 4.44 8.56
CA GLU A 120 0.61 5.72 9.03
C GLU A 120 2.11 5.88 8.72
N LYS A 121 2.91 4.82 8.90
CA LYS A 121 4.34 4.84 8.60
C LYS A 121 4.60 4.97 7.10
N GLN A 122 3.83 4.24 6.28
CA GLN A 122 3.94 4.28 4.82
C GLN A 122 3.56 5.67 4.29
N MET A 123 2.43 6.21 4.75
CA MET A 123 1.95 7.53 4.32
C MET A 123 2.83 8.67 4.85
N ALA A 124 3.34 8.59 6.08
CA ALA A 124 4.25 9.60 6.62
C ALA A 124 5.55 9.66 5.82
N LYS A 125 6.13 8.51 5.45
CA LYS A 125 7.31 8.45 4.57
C LYS A 125 7.03 9.07 3.22
N TRP A 126 5.91 8.68 2.58
CA TRP A 126 5.49 9.23 1.30
C TRP A 126 5.30 10.75 1.37
N ALA A 127 4.55 11.24 2.36
CA ALA A 127 4.27 12.66 2.52
C ALA A 127 5.57 13.46 2.78
N ALA A 128 6.46 12.94 3.65
CA ALA A 128 7.73 13.60 3.91
C ALA A 128 8.54 13.79 2.63
N ILE A 129 8.75 12.74 1.84
CA ILE A 129 9.51 12.82 0.58
C ILE A 129 8.80 13.74 -0.43
N ARG A 130 7.49 13.53 -0.61
CA ARG A 130 6.69 14.25 -1.63
C ARG A 130 6.65 15.77 -1.40
N PHE A 131 6.59 16.21 -0.15
CA PHE A 131 6.36 17.63 0.18
C PHE A 131 7.61 18.37 0.69
N THR A 132 8.75 17.70 0.85
CA THR A 132 10.01 18.36 1.23
C THR A 132 11.01 18.49 0.08
N ALA A 133 10.76 17.86 -1.05
CA ALA A 133 11.61 17.95 -2.22
C ALA A 133 10.90 18.74 -3.34
N ASP A 134 11.46 19.89 -3.71
CA ASP A 134 10.84 20.82 -4.67
C ASP A 134 10.64 20.23 -6.07
N HIS A 135 11.40 19.18 -6.42
CA HIS A 135 11.40 18.59 -7.77
C HIS A 135 10.80 17.21 -7.85
N ILE A 136 10.25 16.66 -6.74
CA ILE A 136 9.57 15.37 -6.72
C ILE A 136 8.06 15.59 -6.73
N PHE A 137 7.38 15.00 -7.71
CA PHE A 137 5.92 15.04 -7.82
C PHE A 137 5.28 13.81 -7.21
N ASP A 138 5.94 12.66 -7.29
CA ASP A 138 5.48 11.43 -6.66
C ASP A 138 6.62 10.40 -6.56
N TYR A 139 6.45 9.37 -5.70
CA TYR A 139 7.37 8.25 -5.68
C TYR A 139 6.69 6.95 -5.27
N ILE A 140 7.23 5.84 -5.77
CA ILE A 140 6.80 4.48 -5.45
C ILE A 140 8.03 3.72 -4.95
N GLU A 141 7.99 3.22 -3.72
CA GLU A 141 8.98 2.31 -3.18
C GLU A 141 8.73 0.91 -3.74
N ILE A 142 9.72 0.34 -4.44
CA ILE A 142 9.65 -1.01 -4.98
C ILE A 142 10.11 -2.01 -3.91
N ASP A 143 11.27 -1.71 -3.33
CA ASP A 143 11.85 -2.47 -2.23
C ASP A 143 12.70 -1.54 -1.33
N LYS A 144 13.45 -2.11 -0.37
CA LYS A 144 14.29 -1.33 0.55
C LYS A 144 15.39 -0.51 -0.11
N GLN A 145 15.74 -0.83 -1.36
CA GLN A 145 16.86 -0.21 -2.09
C GLN A 145 16.41 0.52 -3.35
N HIS A 146 15.29 0.15 -3.95
CA HIS A 146 14.84 0.64 -5.26
C HIS A 146 13.53 1.42 -5.15
N ALA A 147 13.43 2.46 -5.96
CA ALA A 147 12.23 3.27 -6.08
C ALA A 147 12.01 3.77 -7.51
N ILE A 148 10.80 4.21 -7.79
CA ILE A 148 10.46 5.03 -8.96
C ILE A 148 10.13 6.41 -8.43
N PHE A 149 10.74 7.44 -9.01
CA PHE A 149 10.39 8.84 -8.74
C PHE A 149 9.78 9.49 -9.97
N GLU A 150 8.70 10.24 -9.78
CA GLU A 150 8.27 11.25 -10.74
C GLU A 150 8.99 12.56 -10.39
N VAL A 151 9.90 12.99 -11.27
CA VAL A 151 10.73 14.17 -11.03
C VAL A 151 10.67 15.15 -12.21
N GLN A 152 10.85 16.43 -11.93
CA GLN A 152 11.07 17.42 -12.98
C GLN A 152 12.35 17.11 -13.75
N VAL A 153 12.35 17.40 -15.03
CA VAL A 153 13.57 17.30 -15.85
C VAL A 153 14.60 18.31 -15.33
N PRO A 154 15.80 17.83 -14.93
CA PRO A 154 16.86 18.76 -14.52
C PRO A 154 17.21 19.74 -15.64
N GLU A 155 17.47 20.99 -15.34
CA GLU A 155 17.82 22.02 -16.33
C GLU A 155 18.95 21.58 -17.28
N ALA A 156 19.96 20.87 -16.74
CA ALA A 156 21.09 20.37 -17.53
C ALA A 156 20.70 19.27 -18.55
N TRP A 157 19.49 18.73 -18.46
CA TRP A 157 18.96 17.69 -19.35
C TRP A 157 17.97 18.24 -20.38
N VAL A 158 17.47 19.43 -20.19
CA VAL A 158 16.53 20.09 -21.12
C VAL A 158 17.17 20.24 -22.49
N GLY A 159 16.43 19.85 -23.54
CA GLY A 159 16.88 19.87 -24.93
C GLY A 159 17.77 18.70 -25.35
N LYS A 160 18.08 17.77 -24.45
CA LYS A 160 18.85 16.56 -24.77
C LYS A 160 17.95 15.34 -24.90
N SER A 161 18.39 14.37 -25.69
CA SER A 161 17.70 13.08 -25.77
C SER A 161 18.13 12.14 -24.62
N VAL A 162 17.30 11.15 -24.34
CA VAL A 162 17.59 10.10 -23.33
C VAL A 162 18.90 9.37 -23.68
N GLY A 163 19.16 9.12 -24.97
CA GLY A 163 20.37 8.47 -25.46
C GLY A 163 21.62 9.30 -25.22
N GLU A 164 21.59 10.62 -25.55
CA GLU A 164 22.71 11.54 -25.29
C GLU A 164 23.09 11.64 -23.83
N LEU A 165 22.09 11.58 -22.94
CA LEU A 165 22.29 11.64 -21.50
C LEU A 165 22.95 10.40 -20.93
N ASP A 166 22.66 9.23 -21.51
CA ASP A 166 23.16 7.91 -21.10
C ASP A 166 23.06 7.66 -19.58
N VAL A 167 21.89 8.05 -19.01
CA VAL A 167 21.68 8.06 -17.55
C VAL A 167 21.76 6.65 -16.95
N ARG A 168 21.42 5.64 -17.75
CA ARG A 168 21.50 4.24 -17.32
C ARG A 168 22.94 3.83 -17.02
N ARG A 169 23.90 4.18 -17.87
CA ARG A 169 25.30 3.82 -17.67
C ARG A 169 25.99 4.73 -16.67
N LYS A 170 25.65 6.03 -16.67
CA LYS A 170 26.28 7.01 -15.79
C LYS A 170 25.81 6.93 -14.34
N PHE A 171 24.52 6.67 -14.12
CA PHE A 171 23.90 6.75 -12.79
C PHE A 171 23.17 5.49 -12.35
N GLY A 172 23.03 4.47 -13.19
CA GLY A 172 22.25 3.28 -12.89
C GLY A 172 20.73 3.52 -12.85
N ILE A 173 20.26 4.58 -13.51
CA ILE A 173 18.85 5.02 -13.50
C ILE A 173 18.22 4.72 -14.86
N ASN A 174 17.01 4.15 -14.86
CA ASN A 174 16.23 3.94 -16.07
C ASN A 174 15.08 4.97 -16.11
N ILE A 175 14.88 5.63 -17.24
CA ILE A 175 13.72 6.46 -17.51
C ILE A 175 12.63 5.52 -18.05
N LEU A 176 11.55 5.34 -17.28
CA LEU A 176 10.44 4.44 -17.59
C LEU A 176 9.35 5.11 -18.41
N GLY A 177 9.23 6.43 -18.28
CA GLY A 177 8.18 7.20 -18.92
C GLY A 177 8.41 8.69 -18.78
N ILE A 178 7.68 9.44 -19.58
CA ILE A 178 7.56 10.89 -19.48
C ILE A 178 6.09 11.23 -19.21
N LYS A 179 5.84 12.32 -18.48
CA LYS A 179 4.50 12.79 -18.24
C LYS A 179 4.37 14.25 -18.66
N ARG A 180 3.40 14.53 -19.53
CA ARG A 180 3.10 15.87 -20.04
C ARG A 180 1.64 16.18 -19.83
N ALA A 181 1.31 17.31 -19.24
CA ALA A 181 -0.06 17.74 -18.96
C ALA A 181 -0.93 16.63 -18.32
N GLY A 182 -0.37 15.87 -17.37
CA GLY A 182 -1.06 14.80 -16.65
C GLY A 182 -1.19 13.46 -17.41
N LYS A 183 -0.73 13.38 -18.66
CA LYS A 183 -0.72 12.13 -19.46
C LYS A 183 0.66 11.51 -19.44
N THR A 184 0.73 10.23 -19.06
CA THR A 184 1.98 9.45 -19.03
C THR A 184 2.16 8.72 -20.37
N ASP A 185 3.35 8.86 -20.96
CA ASP A 185 3.83 8.09 -22.08
C ASP A 185 4.98 7.20 -21.62
N VAL A 186 4.84 5.89 -21.80
CA VAL A 186 5.85 4.88 -21.45
C VAL A 186 6.68 4.42 -22.66
N SER A 187 6.43 4.98 -23.85
CA SER A 187 7.13 4.64 -25.09
C SER A 187 8.46 5.42 -25.21
N VAL A 188 9.26 5.41 -24.14
CA VAL A 188 10.54 6.13 -24.12
C VAL A 188 11.59 5.39 -24.94
N THR A 189 12.21 6.11 -25.89
CA THR A 189 13.30 5.62 -26.74
C THR A 189 14.57 6.46 -26.50
N PRO A 190 15.73 6.02 -26.99
CA PRO A 190 16.94 6.84 -26.93
C PRO A 190 16.80 8.22 -27.57
N ASP A 191 15.92 8.37 -28.56
CA ASP A 191 15.68 9.62 -29.29
C ASP A 191 14.66 10.52 -28.61
N THR A 192 14.05 10.07 -27.51
CA THR A 192 13.07 10.87 -26.74
C THR A 192 13.74 12.12 -26.19
N LEU A 193 13.29 13.30 -26.63
CA LEU A 193 13.78 14.59 -26.17
C LEU A 193 13.12 14.97 -24.84
N LEU A 194 13.93 15.48 -23.91
CA LEU A 194 13.48 15.98 -22.62
C LEU A 194 13.30 17.51 -22.68
N SER A 195 12.18 17.99 -22.21
CA SER A 195 11.82 19.41 -22.17
C SER A 195 11.44 19.84 -20.74
N ASP A 196 11.36 21.11 -20.47
CA ASP A 196 11.04 21.69 -19.16
C ASP A 196 9.56 21.55 -18.77
N ASP A 197 8.69 21.30 -19.77
CA ASP A 197 7.24 21.12 -19.60
C ASP A 197 6.83 19.68 -19.25
N ILE A 198 7.79 18.78 -19.06
CA ILE A 198 7.54 17.38 -18.72
C ILE A 198 8.14 16.98 -17.37
N THR A 199 7.56 15.94 -16.76
CA THR A 199 8.21 15.18 -15.70
C THR A 199 8.65 13.82 -16.23
N ILE A 200 9.62 13.20 -15.58
CA ILE A 200 10.13 11.87 -15.92
C ILE A 200 9.87 10.88 -14.79
N LEU A 201 9.52 9.67 -15.17
CA LEU A 201 9.43 8.53 -14.25
C LEU A 201 10.80 7.81 -14.27
N ALA A 202 11.59 8.03 -13.24
CA ALA A 202 12.94 7.52 -13.13
C ALA A 202 13.01 6.39 -12.09
N MET A 203 13.51 5.22 -12.48
CA MET A 203 13.69 4.05 -11.64
C MET A 203 15.17 3.76 -11.40
N GLY A 204 15.52 3.47 -10.16
CA GLY A 204 16.89 3.10 -9.78
C GLY A 204 17.03 2.85 -8.28
N GLU A 205 18.29 2.66 -7.85
CA GLU A 205 18.59 2.64 -6.42
C GLU A 205 18.26 3.99 -5.79
N TYR A 206 17.66 3.96 -4.60
CA TYR A 206 17.26 5.16 -3.88
C TYR A 206 18.41 6.18 -3.73
N LYS A 207 19.61 5.70 -3.38
CA LYS A 207 20.82 6.54 -3.27
C LYS A 207 21.25 7.16 -4.61
N ALA A 208 21.12 6.42 -5.70
CA ALA A 208 21.46 6.90 -7.04
C ALA A 208 20.49 8.00 -7.48
N LEU A 209 19.19 7.77 -7.24
CA LEU A 209 18.13 8.76 -7.52
C LEU A 209 18.34 10.03 -6.69
N GLN A 210 18.59 9.90 -5.38
CA GLN A 210 18.89 11.04 -4.51
C GLN A 210 20.09 11.86 -5.01
N LYS A 211 21.18 11.20 -5.36
CA LYS A 211 22.38 11.87 -5.87
C LYS A 211 22.14 12.55 -7.22
N CYS A 212 21.40 11.89 -8.12
CA CYS A 212 21.13 12.40 -9.45
C CYS A 212 20.21 13.61 -9.45
N PHE A 213 19.15 13.56 -8.64
CA PHE A 213 18.11 14.60 -8.58
C PHE A 213 18.27 15.56 -7.39
N ARG A 214 19.35 15.41 -6.61
CA ARG A 214 19.68 16.27 -5.45
C ARG A 214 18.55 16.33 -4.41
N ILE A 215 18.04 15.17 -4.03
CA ILE A 215 16.93 15.00 -3.09
C ILE A 215 17.48 14.71 -1.69
#